data_175f5e237b660a8e29d413b6c56088dc
#
_entry.id   175f5e237b660a8e29d413b6c56088dc
#
_cell.length_a   1.000
_cell.length_b   1.000
_cell.length_c   1.000
_cell.angle_alpha   90.00
_cell.angle_beta   90.00
_cell.angle_gamma   90.00
#
_symmetry.space_group_name_H-M   'P 1'
#
loop_
_entity.id
_entity.type
_entity.pdbx_description
1 polymer ?
#
loop_
_entity_poly.entity_id
_entity_poly.type
_entity_poly.pdbx_seq_one_letter_code
_entity_poly.pdbx_strand_id
1 'polypeptide(L)'
;MLQKDDTKWMQRAIELAEKGSSTTLPNPMVGCVIVLDSKAIAEGYHEKYGEGHAEVNALAAIPELSREVLARATAYVTLEPCSHHGKTPPCANLLIERGLGRVVYALEDPNPLVSGSGHSLLKDGGLEVVGGVLEDEARLMNRKFLHLQKSDLPYVVLKWAQSLDGYMDPEVSAAHGRGGVAITSVETMRHVHQLRAENSGILVGRKTAEVDNPSLNVREVKGLNPIRIVIDPELRLDDSKLKMIGNEGETWIICKPGFKRNISVAEVKPWLGGGLPVMLRKLRKNGIHSLLVEGGAFTHGKFLEQGLYNEIYVFKGVDEFGGGLKAPQITQYKSGKVCETSVGADALWHYIRG
;
A
#
# COMPACT_ATOMS: atom_id res chain seq x y z
N MET A 1 21.17 -24.59 5.50
CA MET A 1 20.21 -25.57 4.94
C MET A 1 18.83 -25.28 5.53
N LEU A 2 17.72 -25.44 4.75
CA LEU A 2 16.36 -25.22 5.25
C LEU A 2 16.04 -26.19 6.40
N GLN A 3 15.48 -25.64 7.50
CA GLN A 3 15.01 -26.41 8.64
C GLN A 3 13.49 -26.55 8.60
N LYS A 4 12.94 -27.56 9.27
CA LYS A 4 11.49 -27.88 9.24
C LYS A 4 10.58 -26.71 9.64
N ASP A 5 11.03 -25.86 10.54
CA ASP A 5 10.24 -24.77 11.10
C ASP A 5 10.52 -23.40 10.44
N ASP A 6 11.42 -23.31 9.45
CA ASP A 6 11.79 -22.03 8.80
C ASP A 6 10.58 -21.33 8.18
N THR A 7 9.74 -22.08 7.48
CA THR A 7 8.49 -21.56 6.87
C THR A 7 7.53 -21.01 7.92
N LYS A 8 7.36 -21.71 9.04
CA LYS A 8 6.47 -21.29 10.14
C LYS A 8 6.90 -19.94 10.73
N TRP A 9 8.19 -19.81 11.03
CA TRP A 9 8.68 -18.58 11.64
C TRP A 9 8.78 -17.42 10.67
N MET A 10 9.06 -17.70 9.39
CA MET A 10 9.00 -16.68 8.36
C MET A 10 7.55 -16.20 8.12
N GLN A 11 6.57 -17.10 8.14
CA GLN A 11 5.16 -16.72 8.08
C GLN A 11 4.79 -15.77 9.23
N ARG A 12 5.27 -16.07 10.44
CA ARG A 12 5.07 -15.18 11.60
C ARG A 12 5.73 -13.81 11.41
N ALA A 13 6.93 -13.75 10.82
CA ALA A 13 7.59 -12.49 10.49
C ALA A 13 6.80 -11.68 9.46
N ILE A 14 6.19 -12.32 8.45
CA ILE A 14 5.31 -11.69 7.47
C ILE A 14 4.08 -11.08 8.15
N GLU A 15 3.40 -11.82 9.04
CA GLU A 15 2.25 -11.31 9.81
C GLU A 15 2.60 -10.07 10.65
N LEU A 16 3.80 -10.03 11.22
CA LEU A 16 4.28 -8.85 11.94
C LEU A 16 4.53 -7.67 11.01
N ALA A 17 5.18 -7.91 9.87
CA ALA A 17 5.48 -6.89 8.88
C ALA A 17 4.21 -6.19 8.36
N GLU A 18 3.12 -6.93 8.14
CA GLU A 18 1.83 -6.39 7.67
C GLU A 18 1.21 -5.35 8.60
N LYS A 19 1.57 -5.34 9.89
CA LYS A 19 1.13 -4.30 10.83
C LYS A 19 1.64 -2.91 10.46
N GLY A 20 2.73 -2.81 9.70
CA GLY A 20 3.29 -1.58 9.17
C GLY A 20 2.65 -1.08 7.85
N SER A 21 1.62 -1.74 7.31
CA SER A 21 1.08 -1.50 5.97
C SER A 21 0.63 -0.06 5.69
N SER A 22 0.21 0.68 6.71
CA SER A 22 -0.27 2.07 6.58
C SER A 22 0.76 3.14 6.95
N THR A 23 1.95 2.77 7.45
CA THR A 23 2.88 3.72 8.07
C THR A 23 4.31 3.66 7.55
N THR A 24 4.70 2.58 6.87
CA THR A 24 6.09 2.36 6.47
C THR A 24 6.50 2.99 5.14
N LEU A 25 5.57 3.18 4.18
CA LEU A 25 5.94 3.74 2.87
C LEU A 25 6.62 5.11 3.00
N PRO A 26 7.69 5.37 2.23
CA PRO A 26 8.24 4.59 1.11
C PRO A 26 9.15 3.42 1.48
N ASN A 27 9.37 3.14 2.77
CA ASN A 27 10.15 2.00 3.24
C ASN A 27 9.38 0.68 3.05
N PRO A 28 10.09 -0.47 3.01
CA PRO A 28 9.44 -1.78 3.01
C PRO A 28 8.76 -2.08 4.33
N MET A 29 7.74 -2.92 4.29
CA MET A 29 7.25 -3.63 5.46
C MET A 29 8.24 -4.73 5.82
N VAL A 30 8.77 -4.68 7.04
CA VAL A 30 9.72 -5.69 7.53
C VAL A 30 9.27 -6.20 8.90
N GLY A 31 9.31 -7.50 9.07
CA GLY A 31 9.09 -8.17 10.35
C GLY A 31 10.30 -9.02 10.72
N CYS A 32 10.54 -9.15 12.01
CA CYS A 32 11.63 -9.94 12.57
C CYS A 32 11.12 -10.78 13.74
N VAL A 33 11.44 -12.09 13.72
CA VAL A 33 11.17 -13.01 14.82
C VAL A 33 12.49 -13.65 15.22
N ILE A 34 12.82 -13.59 16.51
CA ILE A 34 14.02 -14.25 17.05
C ILE A 34 13.59 -15.49 17.82
N VAL A 35 14.12 -16.63 17.40
CA VAL A 35 13.73 -17.96 17.88
C VAL A 35 14.92 -18.64 18.57
N LEU A 36 14.69 -19.15 19.78
CA LEU A 36 15.61 -19.96 20.52
C LEU A 36 14.92 -21.25 20.97
N ASP A 37 15.54 -22.41 20.71
CA ASP A 37 15.01 -23.72 21.09
C ASP A 37 13.52 -23.92 20.69
N SER A 38 13.21 -23.60 19.43
CA SER A 38 11.86 -23.68 18.84
C SER A 38 10.79 -22.80 19.51
N LYS A 39 11.19 -21.73 20.20
CA LYS A 39 10.30 -20.74 20.81
C LYS A 39 10.68 -19.34 20.35
N ALA A 40 9.70 -18.55 19.98
CA ALA A 40 9.92 -17.11 19.76
C ALA A 40 10.25 -16.46 21.11
N ILE A 41 11.41 -15.82 21.19
CA ILE A 41 11.87 -15.09 22.38
C ILE A 41 11.73 -13.58 22.23
N ALA A 42 11.67 -13.09 20.98
CA ALA A 42 11.41 -11.68 20.68
C ALA A 42 10.80 -11.53 19.30
N GLU A 43 10.00 -10.50 19.13
CA GLU A 43 9.34 -10.13 17.88
C GLU A 43 9.45 -8.61 17.69
N GLY A 44 9.58 -8.18 16.44
CA GLY A 44 9.59 -6.77 16.06
C GLY A 44 9.17 -6.58 14.61
N TYR A 45 8.75 -5.39 14.27
CA TYR A 45 8.47 -5.00 12.89
C TYR A 45 8.86 -3.53 12.68
N HIS A 46 9.03 -3.12 11.44
CA HIS A 46 9.22 -1.71 11.10
C HIS A 46 7.89 -0.98 11.27
N GLU A 47 7.77 -0.17 12.31
CA GLU A 47 6.49 0.41 12.72
C GLU A 47 6.11 1.62 11.85
N LYS A 48 7.10 2.45 11.51
CA LYS A 48 6.85 3.70 10.80
C LYS A 48 8.09 4.20 10.06
N TYR A 49 7.88 4.85 8.93
CA TYR A 49 8.93 5.51 8.16
C TYR A 49 9.82 6.40 9.04
N GLY A 50 11.13 6.14 8.99
CA GLY A 50 12.14 6.89 9.73
C GLY A 50 12.40 6.40 11.16
N GLU A 51 11.66 5.43 11.65
CA GLU A 51 11.86 4.76 12.96
C GLU A 51 12.73 3.50 12.84
N GLY A 52 12.90 2.77 13.95
CA GLY A 52 13.75 1.58 14.03
C GLY A 52 13.36 0.48 13.04
N HIS A 53 14.35 -0.23 12.52
CA HIS A 53 14.13 -1.41 11.70
C HIS A 53 13.59 -2.58 12.55
N ALA A 54 12.97 -3.56 11.89
CA ALA A 54 12.36 -4.71 12.57
C ALA A 54 13.34 -5.47 13.47
N GLU A 55 14.58 -5.64 12.99
CA GLU A 55 15.67 -6.31 13.74
C GLU A 55 16.04 -5.53 15.01
N VAL A 56 16.11 -4.20 14.91
CA VAL A 56 16.38 -3.33 16.06
C VAL A 56 15.27 -3.47 17.10
N ASN A 57 14.02 -3.42 16.67
CA ASN A 57 12.86 -3.52 17.53
C ASN A 57 12.78 -4.92 18.20
N ALA A 58 13.04 -5.99 17.44
CA ALA A 58 13.07 -7.34 17.96
C ALA A 58 14.21 -7.53 18.98
N LEU A 59 15.42 -7.06 18.65
CA LEU A 59 16.59 -7.19 19.54
C LEU A 59 16.45 -6.37 20.82
N ALA A 60 15.76 -5.24 20.79
CA ALA A 60 15.45 -4.44 21.98
C ALA A 60 14.47 -5.14 22.94
N ALA A 61 13.66 -6.05 22.43
CA ALA A 61 12.71 -6.84 23.21
C ALA A 61 13.31 -8.14 23.80
N ILE A 62 14.56 -8.48 23.44
CA ILE A 62 15.22 -9.69 24.00
C ILE A 62 15.57 -9.43 25.46
N PRO A 63 15.23 -10.37 26.38
CA PRO A 63 15.78 -10.36 27.75
C PRO A 63 17.31 -10.38 27.72
N GLU A 64 17.96 -9.98 28.82
CA GLU A 64 19.40 -10.12 28.95
C GLU A 64 19.79 -11.60 28.88
N LEU A 65 20.36 -12.00 27.75
CA LEU A 65 20.88 -13.34 27.48
C LEU A 65 22.36 -13.26 27.12
N SER A 66 23.14 -14.27 27.55
CA SER A 66 24.55 -14.30 27.19
C SER A 66 24.73 -14.58 25.69
N ARG A 67 25.89 -14.19 25.17
CA ARG A 67 26.24 -14.38 23.76
C ARG A 67 26.24 -15.87 23.38
N GLU A 68 26.65 -16.75 24.28
CA GLU A 68 26.64 -18.20 24.08
C GLU A 68 25.23 -18.75 23.89
N VAL A 69 24.26 -18.19 24.60
CA VAL A 69 22.83 -18.54 24.45
C VAL A 69 22.31 -18.01 23.11
N LEU A 70 22.61 -16.77 22.77
CA LEU A 70 22.17 -16.14 21.50
C LEU A 70 22.83 -16.80 20.28
N ALA A 71 24.01 -17.41 20.42
CA ALA A 71 24.63 -18.18 19.33
C ALA A 71 23.83 -19.41 18.88
N ARG A 72 22.80 -19.81 19.63
CA ARG A 72 21.85 -20.86 19.25
C ARG A 72 20.56 -20.29 18.64
N ALA A 73 20.37 -18.97 18.71
CA ALA A 73 19.18 -18.33 18.23
C ALA A 73 19.24 -18.09 16.71
N THR A 74 18.06 -18.12 16.10
CA THR A 74 17.84 -17.78 14.68
C THR A 74 16.98 -16.54 14.57
N ALA A 75 17.40 -15.55 13.77
CA ALA A 75 16.56 -14.43 13.37
C ALA A 75 15.89 -14.73 12.01
N TYR A 76 14.58 -14.61 11.97
CA TYR A 76 13.76 -14.69 10.76
C TYR A 76 13.34 -13.29 10.37
N VAL A 77 13.76 -12.80 9.20
CA VAL A 77 13.53 -11.43 8.74
C VAL A 77 12.91 -11.45 7.34
N THR A 78 11.87 -10.70 7.10
CA THR A 78 11.16 -10.74 5.81
C THR A 78 11.93 -10.08 4.66
N LEU A 79 13.01 -9.34 4.95
CA LEU A 79 13.90 -8.73 3.97
C LEU A 79 15.36 -8.95 4.38
N GLU A 80 16.27 -9.04 3.43
CA GLU A 80 17.71 -9.11 3.69
C GLU A 80 18.14 -7.99 4.64
N PRO A 81 18.83 -8.31 5.78
CA PRO A 81 19.30 -7.32 6.72
C PRO A 81 20.25 -6.31 6.05
N CYS A 82 20.00 -5.02 6.25
CA CYS A 82 20.77 -3.97 5.59
C CYS A 82 22.25 -4.01 5.98
N SER A 83 23.14 -3.72 5.01
CA SER A 83 24.60 -3.69 5.14
C SER A 83 25.20 -2.29 5.10
N HIS A 84 24.44 -1.28 4.70
CA HIS A 84 24.90 0.10 4.56
C HIS A 84 24.58 0.94 5.79
N HIS A 85 25.47 1.88 6.12
CA HIS A 85 25.25 2.87 7.17
C HIS A 85 24.22 3.89 6.70
N GLY A 86 23.07 3.91 7.38
CA GLY A 86 22.06 4.96 7.25
C GLY A 86 22.14 5.93 8.42
N LYS A 87 20.98 6.27 9.02
CA LYS A 87 20.91 7.04 10.27
C LYS A 87 21.32 6.18 11.48
N THR A 88 21.29 4.86 11.36
CA THR A 88 21.68 3.87 12.36
C THR A 88 22.69 2.89 11.76
N PRO A 89 23.47 2.18 12.59
CA PRO A 89 24.33 1.11 12.11
C PRO A 89 23.54 0.04 11.34
N PRO A 90 24.19 -0.68 10.39
CA PRO A 90 23.55 -1.71 9.61
C PRO A 90 22.98 -2.83 10.50
N CYS A 91 21.78 -3.33 10.16
CA CYS A 91 21.16 -4.43 10.91
C CYS A 91 22.00 -5.72 10.87
N ALA A 92 22.70 -5.98 9.75
CA ALA A 92 23.62 -7.12 9.66
C ALA A 92 24.72 -7.05 10.74
N ASN A 93 25.35 -5.89 10.93
CA ASN A 93 26.34 -5.71 11.99
C ASN A 93 25.74 -5.89 13.39
N LEU A 94 24.55 -5.35 13.62
CA LEU A 94 23.87 -5.49 14.90
C LEU A 94 23.58 -6.95 15.25
N LEU A 95 23.15 -7.76 14.27
CA LEU A 95 22.92 -9.20 14.45
C LEU A 95 24.22 -9.96 14.78
N ILE A 96 25.32 -9.60 14.12
CA ILE A 96 26.67 -10.16 14.39
C ILE A 96 27.16 -9.77 15.80
N GLU A 97 27.08 -8.50 16.14
CA GLU A 97 27.51 -7.95 17.45
C GLU A 97 26.75 -8.59 18.61
N ARG A 98 25.44 -8.81 18.43
CA ARG A 98 24.60 -9.50 19.41
C ARG A 98 24.90 -10.99 19.51
N GLY A 99 25.63 -11.58 18.56
CA GLY A 99 26.12 -12.95 18.58
C GLY A 99 25.06 -13.99 18.22
N LEU A 100 24.09 -13.67 17.33
CA LEU A 100 23.18 -14.67 16.80
C LEU A 100 23.93 -15.71 15.97
N GLY A 101 23.48 -16.97 16.00
CA GLY A 101 24.11 -18.03 15.21
C GLY A 101 23.59 -18.19 13.80
N ARG A 102 22.33 -17.77 13.55
CA ARG A 102 21.68 -18.01 12.25
C ARG A 102 20.74 -16.87 11.87
N VAL A 103 20.70 -16.55 10.57
CA VAL A 103 19.74 -15.61 9.98
C VAL A 103 19.05 -16.27 8.80
N VAL A 104 17.72 -16.19 8.76
CA VAL A 104 16.88 -16.63 7.66
C VAL A 104 16.13 -15.42 7.15
N TYR A 105 16.23 -15.14 5.84
CA TYR A 105 15.45 -14.03 5.26
C TYR A 105 14.61 -14.49 4.07
N ALA A 106 13.51 -13.74 3.81
CA ALA A 106 12.59 -14.08 2.74
C ALA A 106 13.04 -13.48 1.40
N LEU A 107 13.19 -12.16 1.34
CA LEU A 107 13.43 -11.42 0.10
C LEU A 107 14.82 -10.78 0.13
N GLU A 108 15.58 -10.88 -0.95
CA GLU A 108 16.78 -10.07 -1.17
C GLU A 108 16.46 -8.58 -1.30
N ASP A 109 17.39 -7.71 -0.90
CA ASP A 109 17.21 -6.27 -1.11
C ASP A 109 17.13 -5.99 -2.62
N PRO A 110 16.05 -5.31 -3.09
CA PRO A 110 15.87 -5.04 -4.52
C PRO A 110 16.84 -4.01 -5.10
N ASN A 111 17.59 -3.31 -4.27
CA ASN A 111 18.59 -2.34 -4.72
C ASN A 111 19.85 -3.07 -5.21
N PRO A 112 20.19 -3.03 -6.52
CA PRO A 112 21.34 -3.75 -7.07
C PRO A 112 22.70 -3.38 -6.44
N LEU A 113 22.78 -2.21 -5.80
CA LEU A 113 24.02 -1.74 -5.15
C LEU A 113 24.25 -2.39 -3.78
N VAL A 114 23.22 -3.01 -3.19
CA VAL A 114 23.27 -3.62 -1.84
C VAL A 114 22.77 -5.05 -1.80
N SER A 115 22.09 -5.52 -2.84
CA SER A 115 21.61 -6.90 -2.99
C SER A 115 22.73 -7.90 -2.74
N GLY A 116 22.52 -8.86 -1.84
CA GLY A 116 23.50 -9.87 -1.42
C GLY A 116 24.62 -9.38 -0.50
N SER A 117 24.72 -8.05 -0.26
CA SER A 117 25.76 -7.48 0.62
C SER A 117 25.50 -7.81 2.09
N GLY A 118 24.24 -7.77 2.52
CA GLY A 118 23.83 -8.17 3.87
C GLY A 118 24.09 -9.65 4.11
N HIS A 119 23.74 -10.50 3.13
CA HIS A 119 24.02 -11.91 3.14
C HIS A 119 25.52 -12.18 3.33
N SER A 120 26.36 -11.57 2.50
CA SER A 120 27.82 -11.74 2.55
C SER A 120 28.39 -11.29 3.90
N LEU A 121 27.97 -10.10 4.37
CA LEU A 121 28.41 -9.55 5.64
C LEU A 121 28.08 -10.45 6.84
N LEU A 122 26.86 -10.98 6.89
CA LEU A 122 26.44 -11.93 7.93
C LEU A 122 27.25 -13.22 7.88
N LYS A 123 27.50 -13.75 6.68
CA LYS A 123 28.29 -14.97 6.47
C LYS A 123 29.76 -14.79 6.88
N ASP A 124 30.35 -13.64 6.50
CA ASP A 124 31.73 -13.28 6.88
C ASP A 124 31.83 -13.05 8.41
N GLY A 125 30.75 -12.60 9.03
CA GLY A 125 30.61 -12.50 10.50
C GLY A 125 30.42 -13.83 11.22
N GLY A 126 30.43 -14.96 10.49
CA GLY A 126 30.36 -16.32 11.03
C GLY A 126 28.95 -16.87 11.29
N LEU A 127 27.90 -16.21 10.79
CA LEU A 127 26.52 -16.69 10.94
C LEU A 127 26.17 -17.69 9.83
N GLU A 128 25.31 -18.66 10.14
CA GLU A 128 24.60 -19.42 9.11
C GLU A 128 23.54 -18.54 8.47
N VAL A 129 23.56 -18.40 7.13
CA VAL A 129 22.61 -17.53 6.41
C VAL A 129 21.83 -18.34 5.38
N VAL A 130 20.50 -18.18 5.39
CA VAL A 130 19.58 -18.81 4.44
C VAL A 130 18.64 -17.75 3.87
N GLY A 131 18.58 -17.61 2.55
CA GLY A 131 17.68 -16.68 1.86
C GLY A 131 16.58 -17.41 1.09
N GLY A 132 15.54 -16.70 0.69
CA GLY A 132 14.48 -17.17 -0.21
C GLY A 132 13.34 -17.96 0.47
N VAL A 133 13.19 -17.84 1.80
CA VAL A 133 12.11 -18.54 2.52
C VAL A 133 10.82 -17.73 2.44
N LEU A 134 9.79 -18.24 1.79
CA LEU A 134 8.54 -17.53 1.47
C LEU A 134 8.79 -16.23 0.67
N GLU A 135 9.69 -16.31 -0.32
CA GLU A 135 10.06 -15.15 -1.13
C GLU A 135 8.86 -14.56 -1.87
N ASP A 136 7.99 -15.39 -2.44
CA ASP A 136 6.83 -14.94 -3.22
C ASP A 136 5.83 -14.19 -2.33
N GLU A 137 5.60 -14.67 -1.12
CA GLU A 137 4.72 -14.02 -0.14
C GLU A 137 5.30 -12.68 0.31
N ALA A 138 6.60 -12.63 0.62
CA ALA A 138 7.30 -11.40 1.01
C ALA A 138 7.33 -10.39 -0.16
N ARG A 139 7.47 -10.86 -1.39
CA ARG A 139 7.42 -10.05 -2.61
C ARG A 139 6.03 -9.47 -2.83
N LEU A 140 4.97 -10.27 -2.64
CA LEU A 140 3.59 -9.83 -2.73
C LEU A 140 3.28 -8.78 -1.66
N MET A 141 3.68 -9.03 -0.41
CA MET A 141 3.53 -8.09 0.70
C MET A 141 4.21 -6.76 0.38
N ASN A 142 5.44 -6.76 -0.11
CA ASN A 142 6.25 -5.58 -0.40
C ASN A 142 6.10 -5.03 -1.84
N ARG A 143 5.08 -5.43 -2.60
CA ARG A 143 4.91 -5.06 -4.02
C ARG A 143 4.90 -3.55 -4.28
N LYS A 144 4.35 -2.74 -3.36
CA LYS A 144 4.36 -1.28 -3.45
C LYS A 144 5.80 -0.74 -3.36
N PHE A 145 6.55 -1.19 -2.35
CA PHE A 145 7.97 -0.84 -2.19
C PHE A 145 8.79 -1.26 -3.39
N LEU A 146 8.65 -2.50 -3.87
CA LEU A 146 9.37 -3.04 -5.03
C LEU A 146 9.08 -2.26 -6.31
N HIS A 147 7.84 -1.81 -6.52
CA HIS A 147 7.48 -0.92 -7.63
C HIS A 147 8.22 0.40 -7.56
N LEU A 148 8.32 1.00 -6.38
CA LEU A 148 8.99 2.29 -6.18
C LEU A 148 10.50 2.23 -6.42
N GLN A 149 11.14 1.06 -6.37
CA GLN A 149 12.54 0.87 -6.73
C GLN A 149 12.79 0.87 -8.25
N LYS A 150 11.75 0.58 -9.04
CA LYS A 150 11.84 0.38 -10.50
C LYS A 150 11.10 1.43 -11.31
N SER A 151 10.31 2.30 -10.68
CA SER A 151 9.40 3.22 -11.35
C SER A 151 9.47 4.64 -10.75
N ASP A 152 9.38 5.63 -11.61
CA ASP A 152 9.21 7.04 -11.24
C ASP A 152 7.75 7.45 -11.02
N LEU A 153 6.81 6.48 -11.12
CA LEU A 153 5.39 6.65 -10.87
C LEU A 153 5.02 6.13 -9.47
N PRO A 154 3.95 6.63 -8.85
CA PRO A 154 3.38 6.01 -7.66
C PRO A 154 2.82 4.62 -8.00
N TYR A 155 2.69 3.77 -6.99
CA TYR A 155 1.94 2.52 -7.11
C TYR A 155 0.44 2.85 -7.19
N VAL A 156 -0.22 2.54 -8.30
CA VAL A 156 -1.62 2.93 -8.56
C VAL A 156 -2.57 1.76 -8.32
N VAL A 157 -3.54 1.99 -7.45
CA VAL A 157 -4.63 1.06 -7.11
C VAL A 157 -5.93 1.65 -7.62
N LEU A 158 -6.63 0.95 -8.51
CA LEU A 158 -7.99 1.31 -8.92
C LEU A 158 -8.99 0.58 -8.04
N LYS A 159 -10.00 1.28 -7.54
CA LYS A 159 -11.06 0.66 -6.72
C LYS A 159 -12.42 1.24 -7.07
N TRP A 160 -13.38 0.37 -7.33
CA TRP A 160 -14.78 0.77 -7.44
C TRP A 160 -15.73 -0.29 -6.87
N ALA A 161 -16.96 0.14 -6.62
CA ALA A 161 -18.07 -0.74 -6.34
C ALA A 161 -19.01 -0.79 -7.56
N GLN A 162 -19.65 -1.93 -7.78
CA GLN A 162 -20.68 -2.11 -8.81
C GLN A 162 -21.78 -3.04 -8.33
N SER A 163 -22.98 -2.88 -8.89
CA SER A 163 -24.12 -3.78 -8.69
C SER A 163 -23.84 -5.17 -9.28
N LEU A 164 -24.73 -6.13 -9.00
CA LEU A 164 -24.62 -7.49 -9.52
C LEU A 164 -24.59 -7.51 -11.06
N ASP A 165 -25.33 -6.64 -11.71
CA ASP A 165 -25.43 -6.49 -13.17
C ASP A 165 -24.43 -5.46 -13.76
N GLY A 166 -23.49 -4.92 -12.95
CA GLY A 166 -22.30 -4.17 -13.42
C GLY A 166 -22.47 -2.67 -13.58
N TYR A 167 -23.29 -2.02 -12.77
CA TYR A 167 -23.46 -0.56 -12.75
C TYR A 167 -22.85 0.06 -11.48
N MET A 168 -22.22 1.22 -11.62
CA MET A 168 -21.65 1.99 -10.52
C MET A 168 -22.64 2.99 -9.90
N ASP A 169 -23.69 3.34 -10.61
CA ASP A 169 -24.74 4.25 -10.17
C ASP A 169 -26.03 3.93 -10.94
N PRO A 170 -27.19 3.80 -10.26
CA PRO A 170 -28.46 3.57 -10.93
C PRO A 170 -28.95 4.82 -11.68
N GLU A 171 -29.71 4.64 -12.75
CA GLU A 171 -30.23 5.72 -13.59
C GLU A 171 -31.08 6.74 -12.79
N VAL A 172 -31.75 6.26 -11.73
CA VAL A 172 -32.63 7.08 -10.87
C VAL A 172 -31.84 8.09 -10.03
N SER A 173 -30.60 7.81 -9.64
CA SER A 173 -29.76 8.73 -8.88
C SER A 173 -29.39 9.97 -9.68
N ALA A 174 -29.10 9.81 -10.96
CA ALA A 174 -28.76 10.89 -11.86
C ALA A 174 -29.93 11.89 -12.05
N ALA A 175 -31.16 11.40 -11.98
CA ALA A 175 -32.38 12.21 -12.17
C ALA A 175 -32.79 13.02 -10.93
N HIS A 176 -32.38 12.62 -9.71
CA HIS A 176 -32.88 13.19 -8.46
C HIS A 176 -31.85 13.99 -7.65
N GLY A 177 -30.61 14.16 -8.15
CA GLY A 177 -29.55 14.93 -7.47
C GLY A 177 -29.19 14.43 -6.08
N ARG A 178 -29.48 13.17 -5.75
CA ARG A 178 -29.13 12.53 -4.47
C ARG A 178 -27.74 11.94 -4.56
N GLY A 179 -26.97 12.07 -3.49
CA GLY A 179 -25.66 11.46 -3.35
C GLY A 179 -25.70 9.95 -3.65
N GLY A 180 -24.55 9.39 -4.04
CA GLY A 180 -24.42 8.02 -4.52
C GLY A 180 -25.14 6.97 -3.66
N VAL A 181 -25.68 5.96 -4.30
CA VAL A 181 -26.34 4.84 -3.64
C VAL A 181 -25.27 3.91 -3.04
N ALA A 182 -25.50 3.45 -1.80
CA ALA A 182 -24.64 2.43 -1.21
C ALA A 182 -24.83 1.10 -1.98
N ILE A 183 -23.78 0.66 -2.64
CA ILE A 183 -23.79 -0.56 -3.49
C ILE A 183 -23.39 -1.79 -2.66
N THR A 184 -22.56 -1.58 -1.65
CA THR A 184 -21.90 -2.65 -0.88
C THR A 184 -22.22 -2.57 0.60
N SER A 185 -22.00 -3.67 1.30
CA SER A 185 -22.25 -3.87 2.73
C SER A 185 -21.35 -3.01 3.64
N VAL A 186 -21.70 -2.97 4.92
CA VAL A 186 -20.90 -2.28 5.95
C VAL A 186 -19.54 -2.95 6.13
N GLU A 187 -19.47 -4.27 6.01
CA GLU A 187 -18.23 -5.05 6.09
C GLU A 187 -17.25 -4.64 4.98
N THR A 188 -17.76 -4.44 3.77
CA THR A 188 -16.98 -3.93 2.63
C THR A 188 -16.46 -2.52 2.90
N MET A 189 -17.21 -1.66 3.58
CA MET A 189 -16.74 -0.31 3.93
C MET A 189 -15.49 -0.34 4.81
N ARG A 190 -15.38 -1.29 5.74
CA ARG A 190 -14.17 -1.46 6.56
C ARG A 190 -12.95 -1.80 5.69
N HIS A 191 -13.12 -2.68 4.70
CA HIS A 191 -12.06 -3.03 3.75
C HIS A 191 -11.65 -1.82 2.89
N VAL A 192 -12.62 -1.02 2.43
CA VAL A 192 -12.35 0.24 1.71
C VAL A 192 -11.54 1.21 2.56
N HIS A 193 -11.87 1.36 3.84
CA HIS A 193 -11.11 2.21 4.75
C HIS A 193 -9.70 1.69 5.03
N GLN A 194 -9.50 0.37 5.01
CA GLN A 194 -8.16 -0.23 5.07
C GLN A 194 -7.35 0.14 3.81
N LEU A 195 -7.93 0.02 2.62
CA LEU A 195 -7.28 0.45 1.38
C LEU A 195 -6.91 1.93 1.42
N ARG A 196 -7.76 2.81 1.98
CA ARG A 196 -7.44 4.23 2.16
C ARG A 196 -6.26 4.44 3.09
N ALA A 197 -6.22 3.74 4.23
CA ALA A 197 -5.14 3.84 5.20
C ALA A 197 -3.79 3.36 4.64
N GLU A 198 -3.80 2.42 3.71
CA GLU A 198 -2.62 1.82 3.07
C GLU A 198 -2.11 2.60 1.85
N ASN A 199 -2.72 3.73 1.52
CA ASN A 199 -2.29 4.55 0.38
C ASN A 199 -1.99 5.97 0.81
N SER A 200 -0.90 6.55 0.29
CA SER A 200 -0.48 7.91 0.64
C SER A 200 -1.35 9.00 -0.01
N GLY A 201 -2.03 8.67 -1.12
CA GLY A 201 -2.98 9.56 -1.78
C GLY A 201 -4.26 8.85 -2.20
N ILE A 202 -5.37 9.59 -2.23
CA ILE A 202 -6.66 9.14 -2.76
C ILE A 202 -7.16 10.12 -3.81
N LEU A 203 -7.58 9.61 -4.97
CA LEU A 203 -7.94 10.43 -6.12
C LEU A 203 -9.37 10.17 -6.59
N VAL A 204 -10.09 11.26 -6.84
CA VAL A 204 -11.40 11.25 -7.51
C VAL A 204 -11.44 12.27 -8.64
N GLY A 205 -12.33 12.04 -9.60
CA GLY A 205 -12.64 13.04 -10.62
C GLY A 205 -13.63 14.09 -10.12
N ARG A 206 -13.67 15.25 -10.79
CA ARG A 206 -14.58 16.36 -10.46
C ARG A 206 -16.03 15.92 -10.29
N LYS A 207 -16.57 15.13 -11.24
CA LYS A 207 -17.98 14.71 -11.20
C LYS A 207 -18.30 13.88 -9.94
N THR A 208 -17.41 13.00 -9.53
CA THR A 208 -17.55 12.22 -8.28
C THR A 208 -17.52 13.15 -7.06
N ALA A 209 -16.62 14.13 -7.05
CA ALA A 209 -16.56 15.11 -5.98
C ALA A 209 -17.86 15.95 -5.86
N GLU A 210 -18.47 16.35 -6.99
CA GLU A 210 -19.71 17.12 -7.04
C GLU A 210 -20.94 16.31 -6.62
N VAL A 211 -21.07 15.07 -7.13
CA VAL A 211 -22.28 14.24 -6.96
C VAL A 211 -22.28 13.53 -5.61
N ASP A 212 -21.19 12.82 -5.31
CA ASP A 212 -21.12 11.97 -4.11
C ASP A 212 -20.67 12.76 -2.87
N ASN A 213 -20.00 13.89 -3.09
CA ASN A 213 -19.43 14.76 -2.04
C ASN A 213 -18.73 13.95 -0.93
N PRO A 214 -17.77 13.08 -1.25
CA PRO A 214 -17.19 12.15 -0.31
C PRO A 214 -16.17 12.85 0.60
N SER A 215 -16.07 12.40 1.85
CA SER A 215 -15.03 12.89 2.78
C SER A 215 -13.64 12.34 2.49
N LEU A 216 -13.53 11.17 1.85
CA LEU A 216 -12.29 10.47 1.49
C LEU A 216 -11.29 10.30 2.66
N ASN A 217 -11.80 10.12 3.86
CA ASN A 217 -11.02 9.94 5.08
C ASN A 217 -11.03 8.47 5.55
N VAL A 218 -10.17 8.18 6.52
CA VAL A 218 -10.11 6.92 7.27
C VAL A 218 -10.86 7.10 8.59
N ARG A 219 -11.87 6.27 8.87
CA ARG A 219 -12.66 6.33 10.10
C ARG A 219 -13.05 4.95 10.67
N GLU A 220 -13.14 3.92 9.84
CA GLU A 220 -13.58 2.56 10.23
C GLU A 220 -12.41 1.68 10.71
N VAL A 221 -11.17 2.13 10.51
CA VAL A 221 -9.95 1.44 10.91
C VAL A 221 -8.94 2.43 11.47
N LYS A 222 -7.92 1.93 12.19
CA LYS A 222 -6.77 2.75 12.57
C LYS A 222 -5.86 2.98 11.37
N GLY A 223 -5.42 4.20 11.15
CA GLY A 223 -4.51 4.55 10.06
C GLY A 223 -4.47 6.04 9.80
N LEU A 224 -3.56 6.48 8.94
CA LEU A 224 -3.44 7.87 8.53
C LEU A 224 -4.42 8.19 7.40
N ASN A 225 -4.90 9.41 7.37
CA ASN A 225 -5.66 9.88 6.22
C ASN A 225 -4.73 10.07 5.01
N PRO A 226 -5.12 9.56 3.82
CA PRO A 226 -4.40 9.86 2.58
C PRO A 226 -4.57 11.33 2.20
N ILE A 227 -3.61 11.89 1.45
CA ILE A 227 -3.78 13.18 0.80
C ILE A 227 -4.91 13.05 -0.23
N ARG A 228 -5.94 13.90 -0.11
CA ARG A 228 -7.09 13.89 -0.99
C ARG A 228 -6.78 14.67 -2.27
N ILE A 229 -7.04 14.05 -3.40
CA ILE A 229 -6.70 14.61 -4.72
C ILE A 229 -7.96 14.60 -5.57
N VAL A 230 -8.31 15.76 -6.11
CA VAL A 230 -9.39 15.88 -7.07
C VAL A 230 -8.88 16.41 -8.41
N ILE A 231 -9.25 15.74 -9.50
CA ILE A 231 -8.96 16.24 -10.85
C ILE A 231 -10.10 17.18 -11.27
N ASP A 232 -9.82 18.46 -11.31
CA ASP A 232 -10.71 19.51 -11.82
C ASP A 232 -9.96 20.37 -12.87
N PRO A 233 -9.99 19.98 -14.13
CA PRO A 233 -9.16 20.57 -15.18
C PRO A 233 -9.27 22.07 -15.33
N GLU A 234 -10.45 22.65 -15.05
CA GLU A 234 -10.79 24.06 -15.29
C GLU A 234 -11.24 24.79 -14.02
N LEU A 235 -11.00 24.19 -12.83
CA LEU A 235 -11.37 24.75 -11.53
C LEU A 235 -12.85 25.15 -11.43
N ARG A 236 -13.74 24.24 -11.85
CA ARG A 236 -15.20 24.46 -11.83
C ARG A 236 -15.88 24.06 -10.55
N LEU A 237 -15.19 23.33 -9.65
CA LEU A 237 -15.73 22.90 -8.38
C LEU A 237 -16.11 24.09 -7.49
N ASP A 238 -17.24 23.99 -6.84
CA ASP A 238 -17.60 24.86 -5.71
C ASP A 238 -17.00 24.29 -4.43
N ASP A 239 -15.79 24.75 -4.09
CA ASP A 239 -15.01 24.26 -2.97
C ASP A 239 -15.70 24.48 -1.61
N SER A 240 -16.59 25.47 -1.51
CA SER A 240 -17.32 25.75 -0.26
C SER A 240 -18.30 24.65 0.15
N LYS A 241 -18.68 23.76 -0.80
CA LYS A 241 -19.65 22.66 -0.59
C LYS A 241 -19.00 21.30 -0.39
N LEU A 242 -17.69 21.18 -0.61
CA LEU A 242 -17.02 19.88 -0.61
C LEU A 242 -16.61 19.44 0.80
N LYS A 243 -17.12 18.30 1.25
CA LYS A 243 -16.75 17.69 2.54
C LYS A 243 -15.27 17.36 2.65
N MET A 244 -14.59 17.08 1.52
CA MET A 244 -13.16 16.79 1.49
C MET A 244 -12.30 18.05 1.69
N ILE A 245 -12.86 19.24 1.62
CA ILE A 245 -12.17 20.52 1.83
C ILE A 245 -12.55 21.06 3.21
N GLY A 246 -11.57 21.51 4.00
CA GLY A 246 -11.82 22.07 5.35
C GLY A 246 -11.90 21.03 6.47
N ASN A 247 -11.96 19.74 6.19
CA ASN A 247 -11.82 18.68 7.18
C ASN A 247 -10.34 18.41 7.49
N GLU A 248 -10.05 17.69 8.55
CA GLU A 248 -8.69 17.25 8.88
C GLU A 248 -8.01 16.55 7.68
N GLY A 249 -6.81 17.02 7.34
CA GLY A 249 -5.97 16.48 6.28
C GLY A 249 -5.86 17.36 5.04
N GLU A 250 -4.86 17.06 4.23
CA GLU A 250 -4.47 17.85 3.06
C GLU A 250 -5.33 17.51 1.83
N THR A 251 -5.67 18.53 1.03
CA THR A 251 -6.43 18.38 -0.22
C THR A 251 -5.73 19.12 -1.36
N TRP A 252 -5.52 18.43 -2.48
CA TRP A 252 -4.96 18.98 -3.72
C TRP A 252 -5.99 18.99 -4.85
N ILE A 253 -6.13 20.12 -5.53
CA ILE A 253 -6.96 20.24 -6.73
C ILE A 253 -6.05 20.31 -7.95
N ILE A 254 -6.11 19.29 -8.80
CA ILE A 254 -5.25 19.17 -9.97
C ILE A 254 -5.96 19.77 -11.18
N CYS A 255 -5.37 20.82 -11.76
CA CYS A 255 -5.91 21.54 -12.91
C CYS A 255 -4.95 21.59 -14.10
N LYS A 256 -5.42 22.13 -15.22
CA LYS A 256 -4.60 22.48 -16.40
C LYS A 256 -3.71 23.68 -16.10
N PRO A 257 -2.52 23.81 -16.74
CA PRO A 257 -1.73 25.02 -16.69
C PRO A 257 -2.54 26.26 -17.11
N GLY A 258 -2.28 27.39 -16.48
CA GLY A 258 -2.98 28.65 -16.76
C GLY A 258 -4.19 28.91 -15.87
N PHE A 259 -4.78 27.88 -15.30
CA PHE A 259 -5.87 28.04 -14.30
C PHE A 259 -5.26 28.28 -12.91
N LYS A 260 -5.78 29.30 -12.23
CA LYS A 260 -5.35 29.70 -10.87
C LYS A 260 -6.58 30.05 -10.04
N ARG A 261 -6.62 29.56 -8.81
CA ARG A 261 -7.63 29.91 -7.79
C ARG A 261 -6.96 29.83 -6.43
N ASN A 262 -7.21 30.78 -5.60
CA ASN A 262 -6.75 30.73 -4.21
C ASN A 262 -7.86 30.10 -3.36
N ILE A 263 -7.56 28.99 -2.72
CA ILE A 263 -8.46 28.26 -1.83
C ILE A 263 -7.74 28.13 -0.49
N SER A 264 -8.33 28.66 0.56
CA SER A 264 -7.66 28.80 1.86
C SER A 264 -7.28 27.48 2.53
N VAL A 265 -7.95 26.40 2.17
CA VAL A 265 -7.83 25.06 2.82
C VAL A 265 -7.52 23.93 1.84
N ALA A 266 -7.14 24.27 0.61
CA ALA A 266 -6.71 23.28 -0.41
C ALA A 266 -5.64 23.89 -1.31
N GLU A 267 -4.72 23.05 -1.80
CA GLU A 267 -3.69 23.47 -2.74
C GLU A 267 -4.09 23.21 -4.18
N VAL A 268 -4.01 24.25 -5.01
CA VAL A 268 -4.22 24.12 -6.46
C VAL A 268 -2.91 23.80 -7.15
N LYS A 269 -2.86 22.68 -7.87
CA LYS A 269 -1.68 22.16 -8.58
C LYS A 269 -1.93 22.13 -10.10
N PRO A 270 -1.28 22.96 -10.92
CA PRO A 270 -1.47 23.01 -12.36
C PRO A 270 -0.72 21.88 -13.08
N TRP A 271 -1.04 20.62 -12.78
CA TRP A 271 -0.25 19.45 -13.17
C TRP A 271 -0.82 18.62 -14.34
N LEU A 272 -1.96 18.99 -14.91
CA LEU A 272 -2.54 18.25 -16.03
C LEU A 272 -1.88 18.51 -17.40
N GLY A 273 -0.92 19.44 -17.49
CA GLY A 273 -0.13 19.64 -18.72
C GLY A 273 0.77 18.42 -18.98
N GLY A 274 0.51 17.70 -20.08
CA GLY A 274 1.21 16.45 -20.43
C GLY A 274 0.49 15.16 -20.00
N GLY A 275 -0.76 15.25 -19.53
CA GLY A 275 -1.63 14.11 -19.25
C GLY A 275 -1.34 13.38 -17.94
N LEU A 276 -1.97 12.22 -17.76
CA LEU A 276 -1.86 11.43 -16.52
C LEU A 276 -0.43 10.99 -16.16
N PRO A 277 0.43 10.54 -17.10
CA PRO A 277 1.79 10.13 -16.71
C PRO A 277 2.61 11.26 -16.09
N VAL A 278 2.49 12.48 -16.63
CA VAL A 278 3.20 13.65 -16.09
C VAL A 278 2.64 14.04 -14.72
N MET A 279 1.33 14.01 -14.56
CA MET A 279 0.66 14.24 -13.28
C MET A 279 1.15 13.22 -12.23
N LEU A 280 1.17 11.94 -12.55
CA LEU A 280 1.61 10.88 -11.64
C LEU A 280 3.07 11.05 -11.20
N ARG A 281 3.99 11.40 -12.12
CA ARG A 281 5.38 11.74 -11.76
C ARG A 281 5.46 12.91 -10.78
N LYS A 282 4.65 13.95 -11.00
CA LYS A 282 4.60 15.08 -10.07
C LYS A 282 4.04 14.68 -8.71
N LEU A 283 3.00 13.84 -8.67
CA LEU A 283 2.49 13.27 -7.42
C LEU A 283 3.60 12.49 -6.70
N ARG A 284 4.31 11.58 -7.41
CA ARG A 284 5.41 10.79 -6.85
C ARG A 284 6.51 11.67 -6.25
N LYS A 285 6.94 12.74 -6.96
CA LYS A 285 7.95 13.70 -6.49
C LYS A 285 7.52 14.50 -5.26
N ASN A 286 6.22 14.62 -5.03
CA ASN A 286 5.64 15.32 -3.88
C ASN A 286 5.13 14.37 -2.78
N GLY A 287 5.68 13.16 -2.70
CA GLY A 287 5.44 12.25 -1.57
C GLY A 287 4.26 11.29 -1.74
N ILE A 288 3.54 11.31 -2.87
CA ILE A 288 2.51 10.30 -3.14
C ILE A 288 3.19 9.03 -3.68
N HIS A 289 3.49 8.11 -2.79
CA HIS A 289 4.15 6.85 -3.10
C HIS A 289 3.18 5.77 -3.60
N SER A 290 1.95 5.81 -3.11
CA SER A 290 0.84 4.97 -3.56
C SER A 290 -0.41 5.81 -3.73
N LEU A 291 -1.21 5.52 -4.76
CA LEU A 291 -2.39 6.28 -5.14
C LEU A 291 -3.60 5.36 -5.27
N LEU A 292 -4.60 5.55 -4.41
CA LEU A 292 -5.89 4.91 -4.52
C LEU A 292 -6.80 5.77 -5.41
N VAL A 293 -7.27 5.25 -6.53
CA VAL A 293 -8.24 5.92 -7.42
C VAL A 293 -9.62 5.35 -7.12
N GLU A 294 -10.49 6.16 -6.51
CA GLU A 294 -11.86 5.77 -6.15
C GLU A 294 -12.94 6.40 -7.03
N GLY A 295 -12.55 7.28 -7.95
CA GLY A 295 -13.53 8.17 -8.50
C GLY A 295 -13.84 8.12 -9.96
N GLY A 296 -15.12 7.75 -10.24
CA GLY A 296 -15.88 7.86 -11.47
C GLY A 296 -15.44 6.96 -12.62
N ALA A 297 -16.39 6.34 -13.33
CA ALA A 297 -16.12 5.46 -14.47
C ALA A 297 -15.18 6.09 -15.52
N PHE A 298 -15.36 7.41 -15.79
CA PHE A 298 -14.49 8.12 -16.74
C PHE A 298 -13.03 8.16 -16.26
N THR A 299 -12.80 8.45 -14.98
CA THR A 299 -11.44 8.51 -14.41
C THR A 299 -10.79 7.13 -14.47
N HIS A 300 -11.48 6.09 -14.01
CA HIS A 300 -10.99 4.71 -14.10
C HIS A 300 -10.70 4.30 -15.55
N GLY A 301 -11.59 4.63 -16.48
CA GLY A 301 -11.39 4.37 -17.91
C GLY A 301 -10.09 4.97 -18.44
N LYS A 302 -9.75 6.22 -18.04
CA LYS A 302 -8.51 6.87 -18.48
C LYS A 302 -7.25 6.21 -17.91
N PHE A 303 -7.29 5.70 -16.68
CA PHE A 303 -6.18 4.92 -16.11
C PHE A 303 -6.04 3.55 -16.79
N LEU A 304 -7.15 2.88 -17.05
CA LEU A 304 -7.18 1.56 -17.71
C LEU A 304 -6.69 1.66 -19.17
N GLU A 305 -7.22 2.60 -19.97
CA GLU A 305 -6.84 2.84 -21.37
C GLU A 305 -5.33 3.07 -21.54
N GLN A 306 -4.69 3.74 -20.56
CA GLN A 306 -3.26 4.05 -20.60
C GLN A 306 -2.41 3.01 -19.86
N GLY A 307 -3.00 1.98 -19.27
CA GLY A 307 -2.29 0.98 -18.49
C GLY A 307 -1.58 1.55 -17.24
N LEU A 308 -2.09 2.64 -16.67
CA LEU A 308 -1.51 3.34 -15.54
C LEU A 308 -2.09 2.83 -14.21
N TYR A 309 -1.95 1.54 -13.96
CA TYR A 309 -2.40 0.89 -12.74
C TYR A 309 -1.52 -0.34 -12.43
N ASN A 310 -1.47 -0.71 -11.16
CA ASN A 310 -0.78 -1.90 -10.65
C ASN A 310 -1.78 -2.92 -10.08
N GLU A 311 -2.86 -2.43 -9.45
CA GLU A 311 -3.90 -3.27 -8.86
C GLU A 311 -5.30 -2.74 -9.19
N ILE A 312 -6.28 -3.64 -9.18
CA ILE A 312 -7.69 -3.30 -9.30
C ILE A 312 -8.48 -4.07 -8.24
N TYR A 313 -9.27 -3.36 -7.46
CA TYR A 313 -10.26 -3.90 -6.52
C TYR A 313 -11.66 -3.59 -7.02
N VAL A 314 -12.45 -4.62 -7.29
CA VAL A 314 -13.86 -4.50 -7.66
C VAL A 314 -14.71 -5.14 -6.59
N PHE A 315 -15.51 -4.34 -5.91
CA PHE A 315 -16.52 -4.81 -4.98
C PHE A 315 -17.85 -4.94 -5.71
N LYS A 316 -18.40 -6.13 -5.73
CA LYS A 316 -19.66 -6.43 -6.41
C LYS A 316 -20.73 -6.68 -5.37
N GLY A 317 -21.70 -5.78 -5.29
CA GLY A 317 -22.85 -5.91 -4.42
C GLY A 317 -23.84 -6.97 -4.91
N VAL A 318 -24.85 -7.26 -4.08
CA VAL A 318 -25.85 -8.30 -4.33
C VAL A 318 -27.06 -7.80 -5.15
N ASP A 319 -27.27 -6.48 -5.19
CA ASP A 319 -28.43 -5.88 -5.86
C ASP A 319 -28.18 -5.64 -7.36
N GLU A 320 -29.22 -5.72 -8.16
CA GLU A 320 -29.23 -5.33 -9.56
C GLU A 320 -29.88 -3.95 -9.72
N PHE A 321 -29.29 -3.11 -10.60
CA PHE A 321 -29.80 -1.77 -10.88
C PHE A 321 -30.66 -1.71 -12.15
N GLY A 322 -30.52 -2.67 -13.05
CA GLY A 322 -31.26 -2.74 -14.32
C GLY A 322 -30.84 -1.69 -15.35
N GLY A 323 -30.04 -0.69 -14.96
CA GLY A 323 -29.58 0.42 -15.80
C GLY A 323 -28.78 1.45 -15.02
N GLY A 324 -28.16 2.40 -15.73
CA GLY A 324 -27.39 3.48 -15.13
C GLY A 324 -25.96 3.61 -15.66
N LEU A 325 -25.05 4.10 -14.82
CA LEU A 325 -23.65 4.28 -15.17
C LEU A 325 -22.89 2.95 -15.13
N LYS A 326 -22.52 2.42 -16.28
CA LYS A 326 -21.78 1.15 -16.36
C LYS A 326 -20.39 1.26 -15.73
N ALA A 327 -20.00 0.21 -15.02
CA ALA A 327 -18.64 0.03 -14.53
C ALA A 327 -17.64 -0.19 -15.69
N PRO A 328 -16.36 0.16 -15.51
CA PRO A 328 -15.32 -0.13 -16.48
C PRO A 328 -15.20 -1.63 -16.77
N GLN A 329 -15.02 -1.99 -18.04
CA GLN A 329 -14.83 -3.39 -18.44
C GLN A 329 -13.39 -3.79 -18.30
N ILE A 330 -13.09 -4.74 -17.40
CA ILE A 330 -11.71 -5.19 -17.11
C ILE A 330 -11.24 -6.27 -18.10
N THR A 331 -12.17 -6.96 -18.77
CA THR A 331 -11.89 -8.16 -19.59
C THR A 331 -10.80 -7.99 -20.64
N GLN A 332 -10.66 -6.78 -21.19
CA GLN A 332 -9.64 -6.45 -22.21
C GLN A 332 -8.26 -6.11 -21.60
N TYR A 333 -8.16 -5.95 -20.27
CA TYR A 333 -6.93 -5.52 -19.58
C TYR A 333 -6.30 -6.66 -18.76
N LYS A 334 -6.80 -7.89 -18.89
CA LYS A 334 -6.37 -9.05 -18.12
C LYS A 334 -4.95 -9.49 -18.48
N SER A 335 -3.99 -9.09 -17.68
CA SER A 335 -2.73 -9.80 -17.48
C SER A 335 -2.37 -9.69 -16.01
N GLY A 336 -2.58 -10.76 -15.23
CA GLY A 336 -2.24 -10.75 -13.81
C GLY A 336 -3.01 -11.77 -12.99
N LYS A 337 -2.62 -11.91 -11.72
CA LYS A 337 -3.26 -12.81 -10.77
C LYS A 337 -4.62 -12.23 -10.38
N VAL A 338 -5.67 -13.03 -10.52
CA VAL A 338 -7.03 -12.71 -10.06
C VAL A 338 -7.31 -13.54 -8.82
N CYS A 339 -7.75 -12.88 -7.76
CA CYS A 339 -8.30 -13.53 -6.57
C CYS A 339 -9.76 -13.10 -6.43
N GLU A 340 -10.65 -14.05 -6.26
CA GLU A 340 -12.06 -13.82 -5.93
C GLU A 340 -12.29 -14.27 -4.50
N THR A 341 -12.79 -13.38 -3.66
CA THR A 341 -13.10 -13.63 -2.26
C THR A 341 -14.43 -12.99 -1.89
N SER A 342 -15.01 -13.37 -0.75
CA SER A 342 -16.20 -12.72 -0.21
C SER A 342 -15.82 -11.75 0.89
N VAL A 343 -16.51 -10.59 0.95
CA VAL A 343 -16.41 -9.60 2.03
C VAL A 343 -17.83 -9.31 2.51
N GLY A 344 -18.22 -9.92 3.62
CA GLY A 344 -19.63 -9.95 4.01
C GLY A 344 -20.48 -10.67 2.95
N ALA A 345 -21.54 -10.01 2.48
CA ALA A 345 -22.38 -10.51 1.40
C ALA A 345 -21.85 -10.20 -0.01
N ASP A 346 -20.86 -9.32 -0.13
CA ASP A 346 -20.33 -8.84 -1.40
C ASP A 346 -19.22 -9.76 -1.93
N ALA A 347 -19.06 -9.81 -3.25
CA ALA A 347 -17.90 -10.42 -3.88
C ALA A 347 -16.80 -9.36 -4.10
N LEU A 348 -15.56 -9.73 -3.82
CA LEU A 348 -14.37 -8.93 -4.11
C LEU A 348 -13.56 -9.61 -5.20
N TRP A 349 -13.33 -8.92 -6.30
CA TRP A 349 -12.36 -9.30 -7.30
C TRP A 349 -11.11 -8.42 -7.18
N HIS A 350 -9.98 -9.06 -6.91
CA HIS A 350 -8.68 -8.41 -6.78
C HIS A 350 -7.76 -8.86 -7.91
N TYR A 351 -7.31 -7.90 -8.71
CA TYR A 351 -6.40 -8.10 -9.84
C TYR A 351 -5.07 -7.44 -9.52
N ILE A 352 -3.98 -8.19 -9.67
CA ILE A 352 -2.62 -7.66 -9.60
C ILE A 352 -2.00 -7.79 -10.98
N ARG A 353 -1.54 -6.68 -11.54
CA ARG A 353 -0.87 -6.65 -12.83
C ARG A 353 0.51 -7.30 -12.70
N GLY A 354 0.81 -8.24 -13.58
CA GLY A 354 2.11 -8.91 -13.65
C GLY A 354 3.22 -8.02 -14.20
#